data_553b87b126a56a9482b8d8de976d3300
#
_entry.id   553b87b126a56a9482b8d8de976d3300
#
_cell.length_a   1.000
_cell.length_b   1.000
_cell.length_c   1.000
_cell.angle_alpha   90.00
_cell.angle_beta   90.00
_cell.angle_gamma   90.00
#
_symmetry.space_group_name_H-M   'P 1'
#
loop_
_entity.id
_entity.type
_entity.pdbx_description
1 polymer ?
#
loop_
_entity_poly.entity_id
_entity_poly.type
_entity_poly.pdbx_seq_one_letter_code
_entity_poly.pdbx_strand_id
1 'polypeptide(L)'
;YIVGMTGDGVNDSPALKQAEVGIAVSNAADVAKKSSKMVLLDEGLSPIVKILDAGHRVYQRMTTWSLTKLARTAELTMLLTFSYLIFGYLPMALNAMVIYTIMNNMVTMMIGTDKTHITYKPENWDMGKLAKIAFSLAGAWTIIGFAFVSALTKAGVNHDQVGTMVYVFLVMSAM
;
A
#
# COMPACT_ATOMS: atom_id res chain seq x y z
N TYR A 1 -23.92 2.89 -2.15
CA TYR A 1 -23.48 2.78 -0.75
C TYR A 1 -23.07 1.34 -0.48
N ILE A 2 -22.07 1.15 0.39
CA ILE A 2 -21.71 -0.17 0.92
C ILE A 2 -22.57 -0.37 2.18
N VAL A 3 -23.36 -1.44 2.20
CA VAL A 3 -24.33 -1.71 3.27
C VAL A 3 -23.87 -2.89 4.11
N GLY A 4 -23.77 -2.66 5.44
CA GLY A 4 -23.62 -3.71 6.43
C GLY A 4 -24.99 -4.10 7.00
N MET A 5 -25.28 -5.39 7.11
CA MET A 5 -26.50 -5.92 7.69
C MET A 5 -26.16 -6.90 8.79
N THR A 6 -26.82 -6.75 9.97
CA THR A 6 -26.73 -7.73 11.05
C THR A 6 -28.08 -8.44 11.22
N GLY A 7 -28.05 -9.73 11.48
CA GLY A 7 -29.24 -10.53 11.66
C GLY A 7 -29.00 -11.81 12.45
N ASP A 8 -30.05 -12.37 13.02
CA ASP A 8 -30.02 -13.59 13.84
C ASP A 8 -31.00 -14.66 13.35
N GLY A 9 -32.03 -14.27 12.61
CA GLY A 9 -33.14 -15.13 12.23
C GLY A 9 -33.06 -15.68 10.79
N VAL A 10 -33.90 -16.69 10.55
CA VAL A 10 -34.09 -17.25 9.20
C VAL A 10 -34.64 -16.19 8.25
N ASN A 11 -35.49 -15.28 8.75
CA ASN A 11 -36.07 -14.20 7.95
C ASN A 11 -35.06 -13.17 7.48
N ASP A 12 -33.90 -13.05 8.16
CA ASP A 12 -32.83 -12.11 7.81
C ASP A 12 -31.91 -12.66 6.72
N SER A 13 -31.99 -13.96 6.44
CA SER A 13 -31.09 -14.63 5.51
C SER A 13 -31.04 -14.00 4.11
N PRO A 14 -32.17 -13.58 3.48
CA PRO A 14 -32.12 -12.88 2.20
C PRO A 14 -31.39 -11.54 2.29
N ALA A 15 -31.62 -10.76 3.34
CA ALA A 15 -30.99 -9.46 3.55
C ALA A 15 -29.49 -9.60 3.86
N LEU A 16 -29.11 -10.58 4.70
CA LEU A 16 -27.71 -10.92 4.97
C LEU A 16 -26.94 -11.33 3.72
N LYS A 17 -27.57 -12.08 2.82
CA LYS A 17 -26.97 -12.49 1.56
C LYS A 17 -26.84 -11.34 0.57
N GLN A 18 -27.82 -10.42 0.56
CA GLN A 18 -27.85 -9.27 -0.35
C GLN A 18 -26.86 -8.18 0.06
N ALA A 19 -26.61 -8.01 1.37
CA ALA A 19 -25.71 -6.99 1.87
C ALA A 19 -24.26 -7.22 1.43
N GLU A 20 -23.49 -6.14 1.21
CA GLU A 20 -22.05 -6.22 0.95
C GLU A 20 -21.30 -6.82 2.13
N VAL A 21 -21.77 -6.55 3.38
CA VAL A 21 -21.24 -7.15 4.60
C VAL A 21 -22.40 -7.69 5.44
N GLY A 22 -22.80 -8.94 5.21
CA GLY A 22 -23.75 -9.66 6.04
C GLY A 22 -23.07 -10.25 7.28
N ILE A 23 -23.55 -9.92 8.47
CA ILE A 23 -23.01 -10.33 9.78
C ILE A 23 -24.06 -11.10 10.55
N ALA A 24 -23.84 -12.38 10.84
CA ALA A 24 -24.68 -13.15 11.76
C ALA A 24 -24.13 -13.04 13.18
N VAL A 25 -25.02 -12.87 14.16
CA VAL A 25 -24.65 -12.88 15.58
C VAL A 25 -24.31 -14.30 16.05
N SER A 26 -23.65 -14.44 17.19
CA SER A 26 -23.17 -15.73 17.71
C SER A 26 -24.31 -16.78 17.91
N ASN A 27 -25.45 -16.34 18.36
CA ASN A 27 -26.65 -17.16 18.60
C ASN A 27 -27.62 -17.22 17.41
N ALA A 28 -27.18 -16.74 16.20
CA ALA A 28 -28.02 -16.76 15.02
C ALA A 28 -28.37 -18.19 14.57
N ALA A 29 -29.53 -18.32 13.91
CA ALA A 29 -29.93 -19.57 13.28
C ALA A 29 -28.91 -20.02 12.21
N ASP A 30 -28.75 -21.33 12.01
CA ASP A 30 -27.77 -21.89 11.05
C ASP A 30 -27.96 -21.38 9.63
N VAL A 31 -29.20 -21.12 9.22
CA VAL A 31 -29.53 -20.57 7.93
C VAL A 31 -28.99 -19.13 7.79
N ALA A 32 -29.12 -18.30 8.83
CA ALA A 32 -28.60 -16.96 8.88
C ALA A 32 -27.06 -16.97 8.83
N LYS A 33 -26.41 -17.86 9.62
CA LYS A 33 -24.95 -18.06 9.60
C LYS A 33 -24.43 -18.44 8.22
N LYS A 34 -25.10 -19.38 7.54
CA LYS A 34 -24.74 -19.80 6.18
C LYS A 34 -24.97 -18.73 5.11
N SER A 35 -25.90 -17.80 5.35
CA SER A 35 -26.21 -16.70 4.43
C SER A 35 -25.34 -15.47 4.66
N SER A 36 -24.68 -15.39 5.80
CA SER A 36 -23.79 -14.26 6.15
C SER A 36 -22.38 -14.44 5.62
N LYS A 37 -21.67 -13.33 5.45
CA LYS A 37 -20.23 -13.33 5.09
C LYS A 37 -19.33 -13.38 6.34
N MET A 38 -19.89 -13.07 7.51
CA MET A 38 -19.19 -13.02 8.77
C MET A 38 -20.09 -13.53 9.89
N VAL A 39 -19.54 -14.27 10.83
CA VAL A 39 -20.23 -14.76 12.03
C VAL A 39 -19.49 -14.26 13.26
N LEU A 40 -20.22 -13.61 14.18
CA LEU A 40 -19.67 -13.19 15.47
C LEU A 40 -19.53 -14.41 16.37
N LEU A 41 -18.43 -14.53 17.07
CA LEU A 41 -18.19 -15.60 18.04
C LEU A 41 -18.65 -15.18 19.45
N ASP A 42 -18.49 -13.92 19.78
CA ASP A 42 -18.88 -13.36 21.07
C ASP A 42 -20.31 -12.83 21.01
N GLU A 43 -20.98 -12.84 22.16
CA GLU A 43 -22.36 -12.30 22.31
C GLU A 43 -22.36 -10.76 22.23
N GLY A 44 -23.48 -10.23 21.76
CA GLY A 44 -23.75 -8.80 21.69
C GLY A 44 -23.20 -8.12 20.44
N LEU A 45 -23.27 -6.78 20.41
CA LEU A 45 -22.87 -5.95 19.28
C LEU A 45 -21.45 -5.36 19.44
N SER A 46 -20.83 -5.53 20.60
CA SER A 46 -19.48 -5.02 20.87
C SER A 46 -18.42 -5.54 19.87
N PRO A 47 -18.47 -6.80 19.40
CA PRO A 47 -17.54 -7.29 18.39
C PRO A 47 -17.61 -6.51 17.07
N ILE A 48 -18.78 -5.95 16.70
CA ILE A 48 -18.94 -5.17 15.46
C ILE A 48 -18.08 -3.91 15.52
N VAL A 49 -18.02 -3.23 16.66
CA VAL A 49 -17.17 -2.04 16.83
C VAL A 49 -15.70 -2.40 16.64
N LYS A 50 -15.25 -3.52 17.23
CA LYS A 50 -13.88 -4.01 17.06
C LYS A 50 -13.54 -4.35 15.61
N ILE A 51 -14.52 -4.92 14.87
CA ILE A 51 -14.36 -5.22 13.45
C ILE A 51 -14.24 -3.94 12.62
N LEU A 52 -15.06 -2.92 12.90
CA LEU A 52 -15.00 -1.63 12.24
C LEU A 52 -13.65 -0.95 12.50
N ASP A 53 -13.19 -0.93 13.74
CA ASP A 53 -11.88 -0.38 14.10
C ASP A 53 -10.73 -1.12 13.41
N ALA A 54 -10.80 -2.45 13.34
CA ALA A 54 -9.84 -3.26 12.62
C ALA A 54 -9.87 -2.94 11.11
N GLY A 55 -11.06 -2.79 10.52
CA GLY A 55 -11.27 -2.43 9.13
C GLY A 55 -10.65 -1.07 8.80
N HIS A 56 -10.87 -0.05 9.63
CA HIS A 56 -10.25 1.27 9.46
C HIS A 56 -8.73 1.22 9.50
N ARG A 57 -8.15 0.45 10.43
CA ARG A 57 -6.69 0.28 10.51
C ARG A 57 -6.12 -0.41 9.27
N VAL A 58 -6.78 -1.49 8.81
CA VAL A 58 -6.36 -2.20 7.58
C VAL A 58 -6.45 -1.27 6.38
N TYR A 59 -7.53 -0.50 6.25
CA TYR A 59 -7.71 0.46 5.18
C TYR A 59 -6.57 1.48 5.12
N GLN A 60 -6.24 2.11 6.25
CA GLN A 60 -5.15 3.10 6.32
C GLN A 60 -3.79 2.49 5.99
N ARG A 61 -3.49 1.29 6.51
CA ARG A 61 -2.25 0.56 6.20
C ARG A 61 -2.15 0.25 4.71
N MET A 62 -3.23 -0.23 4.10
CA MET A 62 -3.28 -0.52 2.66
C MET A 62 -3.12 0.75 1.81
N THR A 63 -3.70 1.87 2.23
CA THR A 63 -3.56 3.15 1.55
C THR A 63 -2.11 3.62 1.58
N THR A 64 -1.47 3.60 2.76
CA THR A 64 -0.05 3.96 2.90
C THR A 64 0.85 3.02 2.11
N TRP A 65 0.60 1.72 2.19
CA TRP A 65 1.35 0.72 1.43
C TRP A 65 1.23 0.94 -0.09
N SER A 66 0.02 1.15 -0.59
CA SER A 66 -0.23 1.40 -2.01
C SER A 66 0.43 2.68 -2.49
N LEU A 67 0.35 3.76 -1.69
CA LEU A 67 1.00 5.04 -1.98
C LEU A 67 2.52 4.87 -2.07
N THR A 68 3.12 4.22 -1.08
CA THR A 68 4.57 3.98 -1.04
C THR A 68 5.03 3.13 -2.22
N LYS A 69 4.31 2.04 -2.52
CA LYS A 69 4.63 1.17 -3.68
C LYS A 69 4.56 1.93 -5.00
N LEU A 70 3.50 2.69 -5.22
CA LEU A 70 3.31 3.44 -6.45
C LEU A 70 4.40 4.51 -6.61
N ALA A 71 4.71 5.25 -5.54
CA ALA A 71 5.73 6.28 -5.55
C ALA A 71 7.13 5.69 -5.85
N ARG A 72 7.50 4.59 -5.18
CA ARG A 72 8.82 3.95 -5.37
C ARG A 72 8.99 3.32 -6.75
N THR A 73 7.94 2.67 -7.27
CA THR A 73 8.00 2.12 -8.63
C THR A 73 8.13 3.22 -9.66
N ALA A 74 7.39 4.32 -9.51
CA ALA A 74 7.48 5.47 -10.39
C ALA A 74 8.86 6.16 -10.31
N GLU A 75 9.41 6.38 -9.09
CA GLU A 75 10.74 6.93 -8.87
C GLU A 75 11.81 6.11 -9.58
N LEU A 76 11.85 4.79 -9.34
CA LEU A 76 12.83 3.90 -9.97
C LEU A 76 12.73 3.96 -11.50
N THR A 77 11.52 3.81 -12.03
CA THR A 77 11.27 3.80 -13.47
C THR A 77 11.68 5.12 -14.12
N MET A 78 11.29 6.26 -13.55
CA MET A 78 11.63 7.59 -14.04
C MET A 78 13.14 7.82 -13.97
N LEU A 79 13.79 7.51 -12.84
CA LEU A 79 15.21 7.71 -12.66
C LEU A 79 16.03 6.93 -13.69
N LEU A 80 15.72 5.65 -13.89
CA LEU A 80 16.42 4.80 -14.83
C LEU A 80 16.17 5.24 -16.28
N THR A 81 14.93 5.57 -16.63
CA THR A 81 14.56 5.99 -17.98
C THR A 81 15.23 7.30 -18.35
N PHE A 82 15.14 8.33 -17.50
CA PHE A 82 15.77 9.62 -17.77
C PHE A 82 17.29 9.53 -17.77
N SER A 83 17.89 8.74 -16.87
CA SER A 83 19.33 8.52 -16.90
C SER A 83 19.80 7.84 -18.19
N TYR A 84 19.07 6.84 -18.66
CA TYR A 84 19.38 6.19 -19.94
C TYR A 84 19.25 7.13 -21.13
N LEU A 85 18.20 7.94 -21.19
CA LEU A 85 17.97 8.87 -22.31
C LEU A 85 19.00 10.00 -22.36
N ILE A 86 19.52 10.45 -21.21
CA ILE A 86 20.42 11.60 -21.14
C ILE A 86 21.89 11.19 -21.14
N PHE A 87 22.24 10.14 -20.41
CA PHE A 87 23.62 9.69 -20.27
C PHE A 87 23.98 8.50 -21.17
N GLY A 88 23.00 7.84 -21.79
CA GLY A 88 23.22 6.69 -22.67
C GLY A 88 23.55 5.39 -21.94
N TYR A 89 23.45 5.35 -20.61
CA TYR A 89 23.67 4.14 -19.81
C TYR A 89 22.69 4.01 -18.65
N LEU A 90 22.48 2.79 -18.19
CA LEU A 90 21.67 2.52 -16.99
C LEU A 90 22.54 2.74 -15.73
N PRO A 91 22.14 3.63 -14.82
CA PRO A 91 22.91 3.95 -13.62
C PRO A 91 22.92 2.85 -12.57
N MET A 92 22.27 1.72 -12.82
CA MET A 92 22.23 0.58 -11.91
C MET A 92 22.17 -0.74 -12.68
N ALA A 93 22.99 -1.72 -12.27
CA ALA A 93 23.00 -3.05 -12.86
C ALA A 93 21.70 -3.82 -12.56
N LEU A 94 21.30 -4.73 -13.45
CA LEU A 94 20.07 -5.53 -13.31
C LEU A 94 20.03 -6.32 -11.98
N ASN A 95 21.16 -6.92 -11.58
CA ASN A 95 21.26 -7.65 -10.33
C ASN A 95 20.98 -6.74 -9.10
N ALA A 96 21.48 -5.52 -9.11
CA ALA A 96 21.24 -4.55 -8.07
C ALA A 96 19.76 -4.12 -8.01
N MET A 97 19.08 -4.02 -9.16
CA MET A 97 17.64 -3.74 -9.22
C MET A 97 16.82 -4.84 -8.57
N VAL A 98 17.17 -6.10 -8.79
CA VAL A 98 16.48 -7.24 -8.17
C VAL A 98 16.65 -7.20 -6.65
N ILE A 99 17.88 -7.01 -6.17
CA ILE A 99 18.17 -6.91 -4.74
C ILE A 99 17.44 -5.72 -4.11
N TYR A 100 17.47 -4.54 -4.75
CA TYR A 100 16.74 -3.36 -4.31
C TYR A 100 15.24 -3.65 -4.17
N THR A 101 14.64 -4.29 -5.18
CA THR A 101 13.21 -4.62 -5.16
C THR A 101 12.84 -5.55 -4.00
N ILE A 102 13.67 -6.56 -3.72
CA ILE A 102 13.47 -7.48 -2.60
C ILE A 102 13.56 -6.73 -1.27
N MET A 103 14.60 -5.92 -1.08
CA MET A 103 14.79 -5.14 0.14
C MET A 103 13.66 -4.11 0.35
N ASN A 104 13.26 -3.40 -0.70
CA ASN A 104 12.14 -2.46 -0.64
C ASN A 104 10.82 -3.17 -0.32
N ASN A 105 10.62 -4.40 -0.80
CA ASN A 105 9.44 -5.20 -0.43
C ASN A 105 9.45 -5.58 1.06
N MET A 106 10.60 -5.94 1.61
CA MET A 106 10.72 -6.25 3.04
C MET A 106 10.44 -5.02 3.91
N VAL A 107 11.00 -3.87 3.58
CA VAL A 107 10.74 -2.61 4.30
C VAL A 107 9.25 -2.24 4.24
N THR A 108 8.63 -2.33 3.06
CA THR A 108 7.21 -2.00 2.93
C THR A 108 6.26 -3.00 3.61
N MET A 109 6.67 -4.24 3.85
CA MET A 109 5.91 -5.19 4.68
C MET A 109 5.77 -4.72 6.13
N MET A 110 6.74 -3.97 6.65
CA MET A 110 6.68 -3.42 8.02
C MET A 110 5.57 -2.39 8.20
N ILE A 111 5.09 -1.75 7.13
CA ILE A 111 3.92 -0.86 7.15
C ILE A 111 2.66 -1.59 7.66
N GLY A 112 2.57 -2.90 7.43
CA GLY A 112 1.49 -3.74 7.95
C GLY A 112 1.41 -3.80 9.48
N THR A 113 2.50 -3.49 10.20
CA THR A 113 2.59 -3.49 11.66
C THR A 113 2.52 -2.09 12.26
N ASP A 114 2.44 -1.06 11.43
CA ASP A 114 2.47 0.33 11.87
C ASP A 114 1.23 0.71 12.69
N LYS A 115 1.42 1.64 13.66
CA LYS A 115 0.33 2.19 14.46
C LYS A 115 -0.42 3.23 13.65
N THR A 116 -1.67 2.94 13.31
CA THR A 116 -2.54 3.86 12.58
C THR A 116 -3.52 4.54 13.51
N HIS A 117 -3.87 5.79 13.24
CA HIS A 117 -4.94 6.50 13.92
C HIS A 117 -6.29 6.08 13.34
N ILE A 118 -7.27 5.81 14.21
CA ILE A 118 -8.63 5.48 13.78
C ILE A 118 -9.33 6.76 13.36
N THR A 119 -9.77 6.83 12.11
CA THR A 119 -10.60 7.91 11.59
C THR A 119 -12.04 7.41 11.55
N TYR A 120 -12.95 8.08 12.25
CA TYR A 120 -14.37 7.70 12.28
C TYR A 120 -15.18 8.24 11.09
N LYS A 121 -14.51 8.86 10.12
CA LYS A 121 -15.16 9.36 8.90
C LYS A 121 -15.17 8.26 7.83
N PRO A 122 -16.25 8.17 7.02
CA PRO A 122 -16.25 7.27 5.87
C PRO A 122 -15.10 7.62 4.95
N GLU A 123 -14.20 6.69 4.73
CA GLU A 123 -13.08 6.86 3.82
C GLU A 123 -13.41 6.17 2.50
N ASN A 124 -13.23 6.89 1.40
CA ASN A 124 -13.37 6.36 0.05
C ASN A 124 -12.01 6.33 -0.63
N TRP A 125 -11.73 5.24 -1.32
CA TRP A 125 -10.54 5.12 -2.16
C TRP A 125 -10.65 6.06 -3.35
N ASP A 126 -9.95 7.18 -3.27
CA ASP A 126 -9.77 8.10 -4.40
C ASP A 126 -8.42 7.80 -5.06
N MET A 127 -8.44 6.87 -6.02
CA MET A 127 -7.24 6.47 -6.75
C MET A 127 -6.59 7.64 -7.49
N GLY A 128 -7.39 8.64 -7.90
CA GLY A 128 -6.86 9.83 -8.56
C GLY A 128 -6.01 10.70 -7.65
N LYS A 129 -6.48 10.92 -6.41
CA LYS A 129 -5.69 11.65 -5.39
C LYS A 129 -4.44 10.87 -4.99
N LEU A 130 -4.58 9.57 -4.77
CA LEU A 130 -3.48 8.70 -4.38
C LEU A 130 -2.38 8.68 -5.46
N ALA A 131 -2.76 8.56 -6.72
CA ALA A 131 -1.84 8.63 -7.85
C ALA A 131 -1.14 10.00 -7.94
N LYS A 132 -1.87 11.11 -7.81
CA LYS A 132 -1.28 12.47 -7.85
C LYS A 132 -0.23 12.64 -6.76
N ILE A 133 -0.51 12.21 -5.52
CA ILE A 133 0.45 12.31 -4.42
C ILE A 133 1.66 11.41 -4.70
N ALA A 134 1.44 10.16 -5.14
CA ALA A 134 2.51 9.23 -5.44
C ALA A 134 3.45 9.74 -6.54
N PHE A 135 2.90 10.25 -7.65
CA PHE A 135 3.70 10.81 -8.74
C PHE A 135 4.39 12.11 -8.37
N SER A 136 3.78 12.96 -7.53
CA SER A 136 4.44 14.15 -7.00
C SER A 136 5.66 13.80 -6.15
N LEU A 137 5.52 12.83 -5.24
CA LEU A 137 6.64 12.34 -4.43
C LEU A 137 7.72 11.67 -5.29
N ALA A 138 7.32 10.81 -6.22
CA ALA A 138 8.23 10.17 -7.15
C ALA A 138 9.00 11.18 -7.99
N GLY A 139 8.32 12.23 -8.48
CA GLY A 139 8.96 13.31 -9.24
C GLY A 139 10.01 14.07 -8.43
N ALA A 140 9.69 14.42 -7.18
CA ALA A 140 10.63 15.09 -6.29
C ALA A 140 11.89 14.23 -6.04
N TRP A 141 11.72 12.96 -5.70
CA TRP A 141 12.83 12.03 -5.49
C TRP A 141 13.61 11.73 -6.78
N THR A 142 12.94 11.65 -7.92
CA THR A 142 13.59 11.50 -9.23
C THR A 142 14.50 12.69 -9.55
N ILE A 143 14.06 13.92 -9.25
CA ILE A 143 14.89 15.12 -9.47
C ILE A 143 16.15 15.06 -8.61
N ILE A 144 16.02 14.71 -7.32
CA ILE A 144 17.16 14.58 -6.41
C ILE A 144 18.09 13.47 -6.88
N GLY A 145 17.55 12.30 -7.22
CA GLY A 145 18.33 11.16 -7.72
C GLY A 145 19.05 11.47 -9.03
N PHE A 146 18.37 12.18 -9.96
CA PHE A 146 18.96 12.60 -11.20
C PHE A 146 20.09 13.63 -11.01
N ALA A 147 19.91 14.60 -10.11
CA ALA A 147 20.97 15.53 -9.73
C ALA A 147 22.17 14.79 -9.13
N PHE A 148 21.93 13.77 -8.30
CA PHE A 148 22.98 12.92 -7.73
C PHE A 148 23.75 12.15 -8.82
N VAL A 149 23.06 11.46 -9.73
CA VAL A 149 23.70 10.75 -10.87
C VAL A 149 24.49 11.71 -11.73
N SER A 150 23.93 12.89 -12.05
CA SER A 150 24.59 13.92 -12.84
C SER A 150 25.88 14.44 -12.17
N ALA A 151 25.86 14.65 -10.86
CA ALA A 151 27.05 15.07 -10.11
C ALA A 151 28.16 14.00 -10.14
N LEU A 152 27.81 12.73 -9.95
CA LEU A 152 28.76 11.61 -10.00
C LEU A 152 29.37 11.46 -11.39
N THR A 153 28.57 11.56 -12.45
CA THR A 153 29.03 11.48 -13.83
C THR A 153 29.99 12.62 -14.18
N LYS A 154 29.68 13.87 -13.75
CA LYS A 154 30.56 15.03 -13.93
C LYS A 154 31.86 14.94 -13.13
N ALA A 155 31.83 14.29 -11.98
CA ALA A 155 33.01 14.03 -11.15
C ALA A 155 33.93 12.95 -11.75
N GLY A 156 33.55 12.32 -12.86
CA GLY A 156 34.36 11.29 -13.55
C GLY A 156 34.37 9.95 -12.78
N VAL A 157 33.37 9.70 -11.95
CA VAL A 157 33.24 8.43 -11.22
C VAL A 157 32.96 7.29 -12.20
N ASN A 158 33.62 6.15 -12.02
CA ASN A 158 33.46 4.99 -12.88
C ASN A 158 32.00 4.46 -12.83
N HIS A 159 31.46 3.98 -13.95
CA HIS A 159 30.07 3.53 -14.09
C HIS A 159 29.67 2.46 -13.04
N ASP A 160 30.57 1.54 -12.70
CA ASP A 160 30.30 0.52 -11.67
C ASP A 160 30.14 1.13 -10.27
N GLN A 161 30.92 2.16 -9.97
CA GLN A 161 30.82 2.89 -8.69
C GLN A 161 29.55 3.76 -8.65
N VAL A 162 29.17 4.39 -9.76
CA VAL A 162 27.92 5.12 -9.90
C VAL A 162 26.75 4.18 -9.58
N GLY A 163 26.76 2.97 -10.15
CA GLY A 163 25.72 1.96 -9.89
C GLY A 163 25.56 1.60 -8.41
N THR A 164 26.67 1.40 -7.72
CA THR A 164 26.66 1.11 -6.28
C THR A 164 26.15 2.30 -5.46
N MET A 165 26.58 3.53 -5.80
CA MET A 165 26.15 4.74 -5.10
C MET A 165 24.65 5.02 -5.32
N VAL A 166 24.14 4.82 -6.54
CA VAL A 166 22.71 4.95 -6.83
C VAL A 166 21.88 3.90 -6.10
N TYR A 167 22.37 2.66 -6.02
CA TYR A 167 21.74 1.62 -5.21
C TYR A 167 21.62 2.04 -3.75
N VAL A 168 22.72 2.50 -3.14
CA VAL A 168 22.71 2.98 -1.75
C VAL A 168 21.77 4.16 -1.57
N PHE A 169 21.78 5.14 -2.50
CA PHE A 169 20.86 6.27 -2.48
C PHE A 169 19.39 5.82 -2.48
N LEU A 170 19.02 4.90 -3.38
CA LEU A 170 17.66 4.38 -3.46
C LEU A 170 17.23 3.60 -2.21
N VAL A 171 18.15 2.84 -1.59
CA VAL A 171 17.87 2.14 -0.33
C VAL A 171 17.69 3.14 0.82
N MET A 172 18.54 4.14 0.93
CA MET A 172 18.45 5.16 1.98
C MET A 172 17.22 6.05 1.83
N SER A 173 16.81 6.36 0.60
CA SER A 173 15.59 7.13 0.33
C SER A 173 14.31 6.33 0.63
N ALA A 174 14.41 5.01 0.77
CA ALA A 174 13.28 4.12 1.09
C ALA A 174 13.01 4.01 2.59
N MET A 175 13.96 4.37 3.44
CA MET A 175 13.84 4.41 4.91
C MET A 175 13.25 5.74 5.39
#